data_ab7536fdafde66e2c3849ff69466c3b0
#
_entry.id   ab7536fdafde66e2c3849ff69466c3b0
#
_cell.length_a   1.000
_cell.length_b   1.000
_cell.length_c   1.000
_cell.angle_alpha   90.00
_cell.angle_beta   90.00
_cell.angle_gamma   90.00
#
_symmetry.space_group_name_H-M   'P 1'
#
loop_
_entity.id
_entity.type
_entity.pdbx_description
1 polymer ?
#
loop_
_entity_poly.entity_id
_entity_poly.type
_entity_poly.pdbx_seq_one_letter_code
_entity_poly.pdbx_strand_id
1 'polypeptide(L)'
;MKLEYDLDTYLEKINNNNSYFQTFINKDSLAAGVLVLKPGEEDTQTPHDSDEVYYVISGDGFLKIKDKDYKVSKDKLFFVAKDVEHFFHGNTKELKVLYFFGGPDS
;
A
#
# COMPACT_ATOMS: atom_id res chain seq x y z
N MET A 1 -1.19 22.04 -11.49
CA MET A 1 -1.14 20.96 -10.49
C MET A 1 -2.47 20.23 -10.40
N LYS A 2 -2.45 18.92 -10.43
CA LYS A 2 -3.67 18.13 -10.32
C LYS A 2 -4.12 18.10 -8.86
N LEU A 3 -5.39 18.37 -8.61
CA LEU A 3 -5.97 18.45 -7.26
C LEU A 3 -7.02 17.37 -6.99
N GLU A 4 -7.48 16.69 -8.02
CA GLU A 4 -8.53 15.68 -7.91
C GLU A 4 -8.06 14.38 -8.55
N TYR A 5 -8.30 13.28 -7.88
CA TYR A 5 -7.84 11.96 -8.32
C TYR A 5 -9.00 10.97 -8.25
N ASP A 6 -9.12 10.15 -9.29
CA ASP A 6 -10.10 9.08 -9.36
C ASP A 6 -9.38 7.75 -9.08
N LEU A 7 -9.71 7.13 -7.97
CA LEU A 7 -9.06 5.89 -7.55
C LEU A 7 -9.18 4.78 -8.59
N ASP A 8 -10.33 4.65 -9.24
CA ASP A 8 -10.54 3.60 -10.25
C ASP A 8 -9.57 3.71 -11.41
N THR A 9 -9.19 4.93 -11.80
CA THR A 9 -8.20 5.16 -12.86
C THR A 9 -6.86 4.50 -12.51
N TYR A 10 -6.44 4.61 -11.26
CA TYR A 10 -5.14 4.06 -10.83
C TYR A 10 -5.21 2.57 -10.59
N LEU A 11 -6.35 2.05 -10.15
CA LEU A 11 -6.58 0.61 -10.05
C LEU A 11 -6.51 -0.05 -11.43
N GLU A 12 -7.08 0.59 -12.45
CA GLU A 12 -7.00 0.09 -13.84
C GLU A 12 -5.56 0.09 -14.35
N LYS A 13 -4.77 1.11 -14.03
CA LYS A 13 -3.36 1.15 -14.42
C LYS A 13 -2.57 -0.01 -13.85
N ILE A 14 -2.85 -0.40 -12.62
CA ILE A 14 -2.22 -1.57 -12.00
C ILE A 14 -2.59 -2.84 -12.76
N ASN A 15 -3.86 -3.02 -13.14
CA ASN A 15 -4.30 -4.19 -13.90
C ASN A 15 -3.64 -4.31 -15.26
N ASN A 16 -3.24 -3.19 -15.85
CA ASN A 16 -2.63 -3.12 -17.18
C ASN A 16 -1.11 -3.11 -17.16
N ASN A 17 -0.50 -3.03 -15.97
CA ASN A 17 0.94 -3.01 -15.77
C ASN A 17 1.36 -4.27 -15.02
N ASN A 18 2.66 -4.59 -15.05
CA ASN A 18 3.22 -5.69 -14.28
C ASN A 18 3.56 -5.29 -12.85
N SER A 19 3.18 -4.09 -12.44
CA SER A 19 3.39 -3.60 -11.07
C SER A 19 2.13 -3.82 -10.24
N TYR A 20 2.31 -4.08 -8.95
CA TYR A 20 1.20 -4.23 -8.03
C TYR A 20 0.86 -2.92 -7.29
N PHE A 21 1.53 -1.83 -7.61
CA PHE A 21 1.27 -0.53 -6.97
C PHE A 21 1.36 0.62 -7.96
N GLN A 22 0.72 1.74 -7.62
CA GLN A 22 0.75 2.96 -8.40
C GLN A 22 0.72 4.17 -7.45
N THR A 23 1.81 4.95 -7.45
CA THR A 23 1.87 6.22 -6.72
C THR A 23 1.29 7.32 -7.61
N PHE A 24 0.36 8.10 -7.08
CA PHE A 24 -0.30 9.18 -7.83
C PHE A 24 -0.08 10.57 -7.24
N ILE A 25 0.42 10.67 -6.02
CA ILE A 25 0.91 11.91 -5.42
C ILE A 25 2.32 11.63 -4.92
N ASN A 26 3.29 12.45 -5.33
CA ASN A 26 4.68 12.29 -4.87
C ASN A 26 5.32 13.67 -4.73
N LYS A 27 5.31 14.18 -3.51
CA LYS A 27 5.85 15.49 -3.12
C LYS A 27 6.86 15.31 -2.00
N ASP A 28 7.66 16.32 -1.74
CA ASP A 28 8.67 16.26 -0.67
C ASP A 28 8.05 16.03 0.70
N SER A 29 6.83 16.51 0.91
CA SER A 29 6.14 16.41 2.20
C SER A 29 5.12 15.29 2.28
N LEU A 30 4.73 14.69 1.15
CA LEU A 30 3.64 13.73 1.11
C LEU A 30 3.69 12.90 -0.17
N ALA A 31 3.50 11.61 -0.03
CA ALA A 31 3.22 10.75 -1.18
C ALA A 31 1.99 9.89 -0.88
N ALA A 32 1.24 9.56 -1.91
CA ALA A 32 0.07 8.69 -1.78
C ALA A 32 -0.08 7.82 -3.02
N GLY A 33 -0.62 6.64 -2.82
CA GLY A 33 -0.85 5.71 -3.91
C GLY A 33 -1.76 4.57 -3.50
N VAL A 34 -1.88 3.59 -4.37
CA VAL A 34 -2.67 2.40 -4.16
C VAL A 34 -1.87 1.16 -4.54
N LEU A 35 -2.04 0.09 -3.79
CA LEU A 35 -1.51 -1.22 -4.14
C LEU A 35 -2.63 -2.23 -4.26
N VAL A 36 -2.43 -3.20 -5.14
CA VAL A 36 -3.34 -4.34 -5.33
C VAL A 36 -2.49 -5.60 -5.35
N LEU A 37 -2.72 -6.47 -4.38
CA LEU A 37 -1.97 -7.71 -4.23
C LEU A 37 -2.92 -8.89 -4.44
N LYS A 38 -2.63 -9.70 -5.45
CA LYS A 38 -3.43 -10.90 -5.73
C LYS A 38 -3.00 -12.03 -4.81
N PRO A 39 -3.89 -13.02 -4.53
CA PRO A 39 -3.48 -14.18 -3.76
C PRO A 39 -2.26 -14.86 -4.35
N GLY A 40 -1.27 -15.17 -3.50
CA GLY A 40 -0.02 -15.80 -3.92
C GLY A 40 1.02 -14.84 -4.51
N GLU A 41 0.66 -13.60 -4.75
CA GLU A 41 1.58 -12.57 -5.22
C GLU A 41 2.45 -12.08 -4.06
N GLU A 42 3.74 -11.90 -4.32
CA GLU A 42 4.68 -11.47 -3.29
C GLU A 42 4.72 -9.95 -3.20
N ASP A 43 4.62 -9.43 -1.97
CA ASP A 43 4.86 -8.03 -1.67
C ASP A 43 6.37 -7.84 -1.47
N THR A 44 7.03 -7.23 -2.43
CA THR A 44 8.49 -7.10 -2.47
C THR A 44 9.00 -5.74 -1.99
N GLN A 45 8.17 -4.95 -1.33
CA GLN A 45 8.58 -3.62 -0.89
C GLN A 45 9.70 -3.69 0.16
N THR A 46 10.53 -2.65 0.15
CA THR A 46 11.61 -2.46 1.13
C THR A 46 11.21 -1.39 2.14
N PRO A 47 11.89 -1.32 3.30
CA PRO A 47 11.62 -0.25 4.27
C PRO A 47 11.74 1.13 3.63
N HIS A 48 10.88 2.05 4.03
CA HIS A 48 10.84 3.41 3.50
C HIS A 48 11.45 4.40 4.49
N ASP A 49 11.94 5.53 3.97
CA ASP A 49 12.55 6.60 4.76
C ASP A 49 11.53 7.48 5.49
N SER A 50 10.26 7.24 5.31
CA SER A 50 9.18 8.04 5.87
C SER A 50 8.20 7.17 6.62
N ASP A 51 7.53 7.76 7.60
CA ASP A 51 6.40 7.12 8.25
C ASP A 51 5.29 6.89 7.21
N GLU A 52 4.57 5.81 7.37
CA GLU A 52 3.55 5.38 6.41
C GLU A 52 2.25 5.04 7.11
N VAL A 53 1.13 5.36 6.45
CA VAL A 53 -0.20 4.90 6.87
C VAL A 53 -0.82 4.12 5.73
N TYR A 54 -1.37 2.96 6.05
CA TYR A 54 -2.19 2.17 5.15
C TYR A 54 -3.66 2.29 5.52
N TYR A 55 -4.51 2.39 4.51
CA TYR A 55 -5.96 2.24 4.67
C TYR A 55 -6.42 1.09 3.78
N VAL A 56 -7.03 0.07 4.38
CA VAL A 56 -7.48 -1.12 3.65
C VAL A 56 -8.83 -0.85 3.00
N ILE A 57 -8.85 -0.87 1.65
CA ILE A 57 -10.07 -0.67 0.87
C ILE A 57 -10.91 -1.96 0.88
N SER A 58 -10.26 -3.10 0.62
CA SER A 58 -10.92 -4.41 0.56
C SER A 58 -9.89 -5.53 0.60
N GLY A 59 -10.35 -6.72 0.92
CA GLY A 59 -9.50 -7.91 0.94
C GLY A 59 -9.27 -8.44 2.34
N ASP A 60 -8.28 -9.33 2.44
CA ASP A 60 -7.93 -10.01 3.69
C ASP A 60 -6.42 -10.21 3.76
N GLY A 61 -5.97 -11.03 4.69
CA GLY A 61 -4.57 -11.38 4.85
C GLY A 61 -3.97 -10.82 6.13
N PHE A 62 -2.67 -10.60 6.07
CA PHE A 62 -1.88 -10.13 7.21
C PHE A 62 -0.89 -9.07 6.77
N LEU A 63 -0.65 -8.11 7.63
CA LEU A 63 0.48 -7.18 7.51
C LEU A 63 1.50 -7.59 8.56
N LYS A 64 2.65 -8.05 8.11
CA LYS A 64 3.75 -8.34 9.01
C LYS A 64 4.56 -7.08 9.21
N ILE A 65 4.68 -6.65 10.46
CA ILE A 65 5.51 -5.51 10.86
C ILE A 65 6.54 -6.05 11.84
N LYS A 66 7.81 -6.04 11.45
CA LYS A 66 8.89 -6.76 12.16
C LYS A 66 8.52 -8.25 12.28
N ASP A 67 8.36 -8.75 13.49
CA ASP A 67 8.11 -10.16 13.77
C ASP A 67 6.64 -10.48 14.03
N LYS A 68 5.75 -9.48 13.95
CA LYS A 68 4.34 -9.65 14.33
C LYS A 68 3.43 -9.48 13.14
N ASP A 69 2.46 -10.40 13.03
CA ASP A 69 1.39 -10.34 12.04
C ASP A 69 0.18 -9.62 12.61
N TYR A 70 -0.36 -8.69 11.82
CA TYR A 70 -1.61 -7.99 12.13
C TYR A 70 -2.66 -8.39 11.09
N LYS A 71 -3.82 -8.80 11.55
CA LYS A 71 -4.90 -9.23 10.65
C LYS A 71 -5.41 -8.03 9.84
N VAL A 72 -5.55 -8.22 8.54
CA VAL A 72 -6.02 -7.22 7.58
C VAL A 72 -7.47 -7.47 7.26
N SER A 73 -8.29 -6.43 7.31
CA SER A 73 -9.68 -6.45 6.86
C SER A 73 -10.08 -5.05 6.42
N LYS A 74 -11.20 -4.98 5.70
CA LYS A 74 -11.74 -3.72 5.18
C LYS A 74 -11.85 -2.65 6.27
N ASP A 75 -11.49 -1.43 5.92
CA ASP A 75 -11.57 -0.23 6.77
C ASP A 75 -10.60 -0.18 7.95
N LYS A 76 -9.61 -1.08 7.98
CA LYS A 76 -8.52 -0.96 8.95
C LYS A 76 -7.47 0.02 8.49
N LEU A 77 -6.86 0.71 9.44
CA LEU A 77 -5.69 1.55 9.24
C LEU A 77 -4.51 0.94 9.97
N PHE A 78 -3.32 1.06 9.37
CA PHE A 78 -2.08 0.61 9.98
C PHE A 78 -1.06 1.73 9.90
N PHE A 79 -0.30 1.91 10.96
CA PHE A 79 0.85 2.81 10.99
C PHE A 79 2.13 1.99 10.93
N VAL A 80 3.04 2.37 10.04
CA VAL A 80 4.36 1.77 9.94
C VAL A 80 5.40 2.90 10.04
N ALA A 81 6.25 2.83 11.06
CA ALA A 81 7.31 3.81 11.24
C ALA A 81 8.37 3.66 10.14
N LYS A 82 9.05 4.76 9.86
CA LYS A 82 10.16 4.76 8.89
C LYS A 82 11.20 3.69 9.26
N ASP A 83 11.83 3.13 8.23
CA ASP A 83 12.90 2.13 8.34
C ASP A 83 12.50 0.81 8.98
N VAL A 84 11.20 0.55 9.15
CA VAL A 84 10.70 -0.69 9.74
C VAL A 84 10.31 -1.65 8.63
N GLU A 85 10.82 -2.88 8.69
CA GLU A 85 10.47 -3.94 7.75
C GLU A 85 8.98 -4.30 7.88
N HIS A 86 8.31 -4.40 6.75
CA HIS A 86 6.90 -4.77 6.71
C HIS A 86 6.54 -5.31 5.32
N PHE A 87 5.54 -6.20 5.28
CA PHE A 87 4.99 -6.66 4.02
C PHE A 87 3.63 -7.33 4.26
N PHE A 88 2.77 -7.25 3.25
CA PHE A 88 1.49 -7.96 3.25
C PHE A 88 1.69 -9.39 2.76
N HIS A 89 0.94 -10.33 3.34
CA HIS A 89 0.99 -11.74 2.95
C HIS A 89 -0.27 -12.48 3.38
N GLY A 90 -0.42 -13.69 2.87
CA GLY A 90 -1.48 -14.60 3.31
C GLY A 90 -2.89 -14.22 2.92
N ASN A 91 -3.05 -13.29 1.97
CA ASN A 91 -4.38 -12.93 1.49
C ASN A 91 -4.96 -14.05 0.61
N THR A 92 -6.25 -14.34 0.81
CA THR A 92 -7.00 -15.32 0.02
C THR A 92 -7.83 -14.65 -1.06
N LYS A 93 -8.00 -13.33 -0.96
CA LYS A 93 -8.70 -12.47 -1.91
C LYS A 93 -7.76 -11.38 -2.39
N GLU A 94 -8.14 -10.72 -3.47
CA GLU A 94 -7.41 -9.54 -3.93
C GLU A 94 -7.43 -8.47 -2.85
N LEU A 95 -6.24 -8.02 -2.45
CA LEU A 95 -6.07 -7.02 -1.40
C LEU A 95 -5.84 -5.66 -2.03
N LYS A 96 -6.67 -4.67 -1.70
CA LYS A 96 -6.56 -3.29 -2.18
C LYS A 96 -6.33 -2.36 -1.00
N VAL A 97 -5.24 -1.60 -1.06
CA VAL A 97 -4.81 -0.74 0.04
C VAL A 97 -4.36 0.61 -0.50
N LEU A 98 -4.83 1.69 0.13
CA LEU A 98 -4.26 3.02 -0.07
C LEU A 98 -3.05 3.17 0.85
N TYR A 99 -2.00 3.80 0.34
CA TYR A 99 -0.83 4.12 1.16
C TYR A 99 -0.51 5.60 1.12
N PHE A 100 -0.02 6.10 2.25
CA PHE A 100 0.36 7.49 2.43
C PHE A 100 1.72 7.54 3.14
N PHE A 101 2.65 8.30 2.57
CA PHE A 101 3.96 8.55 3.20
C PHE A 101 4.04 9.99 3.67
N GLY A 102 4.65 10.20 4.83
CA GLY A 102 4.97 11.54 5.32
C GLY A 102 6.24 12.10 4.70
N GLY A 103 6.42 11.92 3.40
CA GLY A 103 7.56 12.30 2.62
C GLY A 103 7.43 11.77 1.21
N PRO A 104 8.47 11.88 0.37
CA PRO A 104 8.41 11.35 -0.99
C PRO A 104 8.38 9.83 -0.98
N ASP A 105 7.82 9.24 -2.03
CA ASP A 105 7.89 7.81 -2.28
C ASP A 105 9.30 7.48 -2.75
N SER A 106 10.00 6.70 -1.98
CA SER A 106 11.40 6.35 -2.24
C SER A 106 11.59 4.85 -2.34
#